data_3be3e67a7e8f99458c9e3e3d4480e088
#
_entry.id   3be3e67a7e8f99458c9e3e3d4480e088
#
_cell.length_a   1.000
_cell.length_b   1.000
_cell.length_c   1.000
_cell.angle_alpha   90.00
_cell.angle_beta   90.00
_cell.angle_gamma   90.00
#
_symmetry.space_group_name_H-M   'P 1'
#
loop_
_entity.id
_entity.type
_entity.pdbx_description
1 polymer ?
#
loop_
_entity_poly.entity_id
_entity_poly.type
_entity_poly.pdbx_seq_one_letter_code
_entity_poly.pdbx_strand_id
1 'polypeptide(L)'
;MRSRVIFCCIVALVISLFSVNLAAQVIPKSIQEGASDADLRERKNAWTVGIVGGLLSGTYMRFVDEMASALNDGDNLRILPVVSYGAASNLDDLLYLRGIDAAVTQSDVFEYFRTQRKTPNLDRRIQYITRLPIAELHILARNEVQSLEDLRGKKVNFGPAGTGASLTGTIVFQRLGINVDQVLIDQPTALQKLQSGQVDAIARVIPKPIDFFSKIPPNSGLHLVNIPFTKAFEDFYTLGEFTKQEYPNLLPGQDRIDTIAVQAVLAVFNWQKNSARYSKVERFIQYLFNRWDTFQHPPYHPKWRDVNLAATVPGWTRFSVAEEMLQQIQVQQQPQKQQQRADFDTFLSNQPRMPANDAEREDLYRKFLQWQAQRH
;
A
#
# COMPACT_ATOMS: atom_id res chain seq x y z
N MET A 1 69.03 7.61 60.02
CA MET A 1 67.78 7.23 60.67
C MET A 1 66.62 7.67 59.82
N ARG A 2 65.69 6.74 59.47
CA ARG A 2 64.38 6.82 58.81
C ARG A 2 64.35 7.36 57.37
N SER A 3 64.56 6.42 56.48
CA SER A 3 64.21 6.45 55.07
C SER A 3 62.68 6.49 54.90
N ARG A 4 62.13 7.35 54.03
CA ARG A 4 60.78 7.28 53.51
C ARG A 4 60.86 6.96 52.02
N VAL A 5 60.48 5.77 51.70
CA VAL A 5 60.26 5.28 50.33
C VAL A 5 58.99 5.91 49.80
N ILE A 6 59.10 6.66 48.72
CA ILE A 6 57.88 7.15 47.97
C ILE A 6 57.66 6.15 46.87
N PHE A 7 56.50 5.51 46.96
CA PHE A 7 55.94 4.59 45.94
C PHE A 7 55.22 5.42 44.84
N CYS A 8 55.85 5.50 43.67
CA CYS A 8 55.27 6.11 42.50
C CYS A 8 54.33 5.06 41.79
N CYS A 9 53.00 5.21 41.92
CA CYS A 9 52.04 4.46 41.12
C CYS A 9 51.97 5.09 39.74
N ILE A 10 52.46 4.40 38.73
CA ILE A 10 52.25 4.70 37.33
C ILE A 10 50.87 4.11 36.95
N VAL A 11 49.90 4.99 36.81
CA VAL A 11 48.61 4.62 36.21
C VAL A 11 48.78 4.64 34.70
N ALA A 12 48.85 3.46 34.08
CA ALA A 12 48.82 3.31 32.64
C ALA A 12 47.39 3.53 32.16
N LEU A 13 47.14 4.67 31.53
CA LEU A 13 45.88 4.99 30.87
C LEU A 13 45.81 4.23 29.52
N VAL A 14 45.10 3.11 29.48
CA VAL A 14 44.82 2.40 28.23
C VAL A 14 43.75 3.19 27.48
N ILE A 15 44.14 4.01 26.54
CA ILE A 15 43.22 4.64 25.57
C ILE A 15 42.88 3.57 24.54
N SER A 16 41.75 2.92 24.72
CA SER A 16 41.12 2.09 23.68
C SER A 16 40.66 3.01 22.55
N LEU A 17 41.41 3.02 21.46
CA LEU A 17 41.02 3.61 20.19
C LEU A 17 39.81 2.83 19.66
N PHE A 18 38.61 3.29 19.99
CA PHE A 18 37.43 2.94 19.21
C PHE A 18 37.60 3.55 17.83
N SER A 19 38.00 2.74 16.87
CA SER A 19 37.92 3.06 15.46
C SER A 19 36.47 3.18 15.11
N VAL A 20 35.91 4.38 15.20
CA VAL A 20 34.64 4.69 14.58
C VAL A 20 34.87 4.57 13.08
N ASN A 21 34.46 3.45 12.50
CA ASN A 21 34.32 3.36 11.06
C ASN A 21 33.26 4.41 10.65
N LEU A 22 33.74 5.61 10.35
CA LEU A 22 32.93 6.59 9.61
C LEU A 22 32.69 5.93 8.25
N ALA A 23 31.56 5.27 8.10
CA ALA A 23 31.07 4.89 6.77
C ALA A 23 31.10 6.19 5.97
N ALA A 24 32.06 6.30 5.06
CA ALA A 24 32.17 7.45 4.16
C ALA A 24 30.78 7.56 3.48
N GLN A 25 29.99 8.54 3.88
CA GLN A 25 28.77 8.87 3.17
C GLN A 25 29.21 9.15 1.74
N VAL A 26 28.80 8.27 0.82
CA VAL A 26 29.10 8.43 -0.59
C VAL A 26 28.47 9.74 -1.00
N ILE A 27 29.30 10.78 -1.16
CA ILE A 27 28.85 12.08 -1.65
C ILE A 27 28.24 11.83 -3.04
N PRO A 28 26.95 12.15 -3.24
CA PRO A 28 26.33 11.92 -4.53
C PRO A 28 27.16 12.54 -5.65
N LYS A 29 27.26 11.86 -6.78
CA LYS A 29 28.04 12.31 -7.96
C LYS A 29 27.73 13.74 -8.40
N SER A 30 26.54 14.24 -8.04
CA SER A 30 26.08 15.62 -8.27
C SER A 30 26.82 16.71 -7.46
N ILE A 31 27.66 16.34 -6.49
CA ILE A 31 28.45 17.28 -5.66
C ILE A 31 29.95 17.23 -6.09
N GLN A 32 30.27 16.50 -7.16
CA GLN A 32 31.62 16.50 -7.70
C GLN A 32 31.93 17.87 -8.36
N GLU A 33 33.08 18.41 -8.01
CA GLU A 33 33.60 19.67 -8.56
C GLU A 33 33.61 19.65 -10.10
N GLY A 34 33.03 20.65 -10.73
CA GLY A 34 33.10 20.89 -12.19
C GLY A 34 31.78 20.84 -12.96
N ALA A 35 30.66 20.39 -12.37
CA ALA A 35 29.35 20.45 -13.03
C ALA A 35 28.71 21.83 -12.86
N SER A 36 28.18 22.43 -13.93
CA SER A 36 27.41 23.67 -13.81
C SER A 36 26.12 23.44 -13.05
N ASP A 37 25.56 24.52 -12.45
CA ASP A 37 24.23 24.47 -11.80
C ASP A 37 23.15 23.95 -12.74
N ALA A 38 23.24 24.24 -14.01
CA ALA A 38 22.31 23.75 -15.04
C ALA A 38 22.40 22.23 -15.20
N ASP A 39 23.62 21.68 -15.29
CA ASP A 39 23.85 20.23 -15.39
C ASP A 39 23.40 19.51 -14.13
N LEU A 40 23.61 20.11 -12.95
CA LEU A 40 23.15 19.56 -11.67
C LEU A 40 21.61 19.51 -11.62
N ARG A 41 20.95 20.57 -12.04
CA ARG A 41 19.48 20.63 -12.10
C ARG A 41 18.93 19.59 -13.08
N GLU A 42 19.52 19.50 -14.27
CA GLU A 42 19.09 18.53 -15.28
C GLU A 42 19.23 17.10 -14.75
N ARG A 43 20.40 16.71 -14.25
CA ARG A 43 20.63 15.37 -13.69
C ARG A 43 19.69 15.04 -12.53
N LYS A 44 19.48 15.98 -11.60
CA LYS A 44 18.57 15.79 -10.44
C LYS A 44 17.12 15.56 -10.86
N ASN A 45 16.70 16.18 -11.96
CA ASN A 45 15.31 16.12 -12.40
C ASN A 45 15.07 15.12 -13.54
N ALA A 46 16.12 14.66 -14.22
CA ALA A 46 16.00 13.81 -15.41
C ALA A 46 15.14 12.56 -15.15
N TRP A 47 15.38 11.88 -14.04
CA TRP A 47 14.71 10.62 -13.68
C TRP A 47 13.99 10.68 -12.35
N THR A 48 13.52 11.86 -11.98
CA THR A 48 12.74 12.05 -10.76
C THR A 48 11.26 11.91 -11.05
N VAL A 49 10.58 11.03 -10.31
CA VAL A 49 9.15 10.70 -10.38
C VAL A 49 8.51 11.11 -9.07
N GLY A 50 7.55 12.02 -9.11
CA GLY A 50 6.73 12.42 -7.97
C GLY A 50 5.55 11.48 -7.80
N ILE A 51 5.45 10.81 -6.65
CA ILE A 51 4.34 9.92 -6.32
C ILE A 51 3.62 10.42 -5.07
N VAL A 52 2.34 10.74 -5.20
CA VAL A 52 1.54 11.20 -4.07
C VAL A 52 0.87 10.02 -3.36
N GLY A 53 1.07 9.93 -2.03
CA GLY A 53 0.64 8.81 -1.20
C GLY A 53 -0.49 9.12 -0.23
N GLY A 54 -0.63 10.36 0.20
CA GLY A 54 -1.65 10.76 1.18
C GLY A 54 -1.08 11.24 2.51
N LEU A 55 -1.81 11.04 3.58
CA LEU A 55 -1.38 11.45 4.92
C LEU A 55 -0.11 10.70 5.34
N LEU A 56 0.80 11.40 6.02
CA LEU A 56 2.08 10.84 6.48
C LEU A 56 1.93 9.57 7.33
N SER A 57 0.89 9.49 8.15
CA SER A 57 0.56 8.30 8.97
C SER A 57 -0.27 7.24 8.25
N GLY A 58 -0.54 7.42 6.94
CA GLY A 58 -1.38 6.52 6.15
C GLY A 58 -0.59 5.40 5.48
N THR A 59 -1.20 4.22 5.33
CA THR A 59 -0.59 3.06 4.66
C THR A 59 -0.22 3.36 3.20
N TYR A 60 -0.97 4.19 2.49
CA TYR A 60 -0.63 4.57 1.11
C TYR A 60 0.67 5.36 1.04
N MET A 61 0.90 6.27 2.00
CA MET A 61 2.18 6.97 2.07
C MET A 61 3.33 6.01 2.38
N ARG A 62 3.12 5.04 3.26
CA ARG A 62 4.08 3.97 3.53
C ARG A 62 4.42 3.18 2.27
N PHE A 63 3.43 2.82 1.43
CA PHE A 63 3.71 2.14 0.16
C PHE A 63 4.57 3.00 -0.77
N VAL A 64 4.33 4.30 -0.85
CA VAL A 64 5.14 5.21 -1.69
C VAL A 64 6.56 5.35 -1.14
N ASP A 65 6.73 5.44 0.18
CA ASP A 65 8.02 5.48 0.84
C ASP A 65 8.81 4.17 0.64
N GLU A 66 8.13 3.03 0.74
CA GLU A 66 8.71 1.72 0.47
C GLU A 66 9.12 1.56 -1.01
N MET A 67 8.33 2.09 -1.97
CA MET A 67 8.74 2.17 -3.38
C MET A 67 9.98 3.04 -3.55
N ALA A 68 10.06 4.19 -2.89
CA ALA A 68 11.26 5.02 -2.93
C ALA A 68 12.47 4.29 -2.34
N SER A 69 12.31 3.62 -1.21
CA SER A 69 13.39 2.87 -0.56
C SER A 69 13.92 1.72 -1.42
N ALA A 70 13.02 0.97 -2.08
CA ALA A 70 13.39 -0.21 -2.88
C ALA A 70 13.92 0.13 -4.27
N LEU A 71 13.44 1.22 -4.87
CA LEU A 71 13.63 1.49 -6.30
C LEU A 71 14.60 2.63 -6.58
N ASN A 72 14.90 3.51 -5.62
CA ASN A 72 15.86 4.58 -5.83
C ASN A 72 17.23 4.02 -6.26
N ASP A 73 17.81 4.63 -7.31
CA ASP A 73 19.04 4.19 -7.94
C ASP A 73 19.88 5.39 -8.40
N GLY A 74 20.38 6.16 -7.44
CA GLY A 74 21.24 7.32 -7.71
C GLY A 74 20.64 8.33 -8.68
N ASP A 75 21.33 8.54 -9.81
CA ASP A 75 20.86 9.41 -10.88
C ASP A 75 20.00 8.67 -11.94
N ASN A 76 19.85 7.34 -11.83
CA ASN A 76 19.07 6.54 -12.77
C ASN A 76 17.56 6.57 -12.51
N LEU A 77 17.17 6.59 -11.25
CA LEU A 77 15.77 6.72 -10.83
C LEU A 77 15.72 7.33 -9.42
N ARG A 78 14.85 8.31 -9.26
CA ARG A 78 14.51 8.90 -7.97
C ARG A 78 13.01 8.99 -7.82
N ILE A 79 12.47 8.38 -6.78
CA ILE A 79 11.09 8.55 -6.37
C ILE A 79 11.04 9.60 -5.27
N LEU A 80 10.18 10.59 -5.43
CA LEU A 80 9.84 11.58 -4.41
C LEU A 80 8.47 11.24 -3.83
N PRO A 81 8.41 10.72 -2.60
CA PRO A 81 7.17 10.57 -1.87
C PRO A 81 6.58 11.94 -1.55
N VAL A 82 5.32 12.15 -1.94
CA VAL A 82 4.62 13.41 -1.73
C VAL A 82 3.44 13.20 -0.79
N VAL A 83 3.40 13.99 0.29
CA VAL A 83 2.32 13.98 1.27
C VAL A 83 1.12 14.76 0.74
N SER A 84 -0.08 14.25 0.96
CA SER A 84 -1.35 14.92 0.66
C SER A 84 -2.41 14.53 1.70
N TYR A 85 -3.67 14.82 1.41
CA TYR A 85 -4.77 14.42 2.29
C TYR A 85 -5.25 12.97 2.07
N GLY A 86 -4.99 12.35 0.90
CA GLY A 86 -5.35 10.96 0.62
C GLY A 86 -6.01 10.76 -0.74
N ALA A 87 -6.69 9.61 -0.95
CA ALA A 87 -7.06 9.10 -2.26
C ALA A 87 -7.76 10.10 -3.19
N ALA A 88 -8.67 10.92 -2.66
CA ALA A 88 -9.38 11.93 -3.46
C ALA A 88 -8.47 13.11 -3.82
N SER A 89 -7.71 13.64 -2.86
CA SER A 89 -6.72 14.68 -3.13
C SER A 89 -5.59 14.17 -4.03
N ASN A 90 -5.18 12.91 -3.87
CA ASN A 90 -4.14 12.30 -4.71
C ASN A 90 -4.55 12.28 -6.19
N LEU A 91 -5.81 11.99 -6.49
CA LEU A 91 -6.31 12.01 -7.87
C LEU A 91 -6.38 13.44 -8.41
N ASP A 92 -6.73 14.41 -7.59
CA ASP A 92 -6.69 15.83 -7.93
C ASP A 92 -5.25 16.30 -8.23
N ASP A 93 -4.31 15.95 -7.34
CA ASP A 93 -2.90 16.30 -7.50
C ASP A 93 -2.32 15.66 -8.76
N LEU A 94 -2.65 14.40 -9.07
CA LEU A 94 -2.24 13.74 -10.31
C LEU A 94 -2.77 14.45 -11.56
N LEU A 95 -3.99 15.00 -11.48
CA LEU A 95 -4.61 15.71 -12.61
C LEU A 95 -4.05 17.11 -12.84
N TYR A 96 -3.67 17.84 -11.79
CA TYR A 96 -3.47 19.27 -11.86
C TYR A 96 -2.17 19.80 -11.23
N LEU A 97 -1.54 19.05 -10.31
CA LEU A 97 -0.34 19.53 -9.62
C LEU A 97 0.92 19.20 -10.45
N ARG A 98 1.75 20.20 -10.67
CA ARG A 98 3.04 20.01 -11.37
C ARG A 98 4.00 19.18 -10.51
N GLY A 99 4.68 18.23 -11.14
CA GLY A 99 5.67 17.39 -10.45
C GLY A 99 5.10 16.08 -9.91
N ILE A 100 3.78 15.86 -10.02
CA ILE A 100 3.16 14.57 -9.74
C ILE A 100 3.05 13.76 -11.03
N ASP A 101 3.56 12.55 -11.01
CA ASP A 101 3.60 11.63 -12.14
C ASP A 101 2.74 10.37 -11.88
N ALA A 102 2.62 9.96 -10.61
CA ALA A 102 1.76 8.86 -10.18
C ALA A 102 1.10 9.14 -8.82
N ALA A 103 0.05 8.41 -8.50
CA ALA A 103 -0.74 8.61 -7.29
C ALA A 103 -1.33 7.29 -6.77
N VAL A 104 -1.40 7.13 -5.45
CA VAL A 104 -2.22 6.06 -4.86
C VAL A 104 -3.63 6.60 -4.66
N THR A 105 -4.62 5.98 -5.33
CA THR A 105 -6.03 6.36 -5.22
C THR A 105 -6.92 5.13 -5.06
N GLN A 106 -8.23 5.28 -5.18
CA GLN A 106 -9.23 4.22 -5.01
C GLN A 106 -10.19 4.18 -6.20
N SER A 107 -10.75 3.00 -6.48
CA SER A 107 -11.65 2.80 -7.62
C SER A 107 -12.95 3.61 -7.50
N ASP A 108 -13.51 3.73 -6.33
CA ASP A 108 -14.72 4.53 -6.06
C ASP A 108 -14.46 6.04 -6.14
N VAL A 109 -13.26 6.49 -5.79
CA VAL A 109 -12.82 7.89 -5.99
C VAL A 109 -12.81 8.25 -7.47
N PHE A 110 -12.26 7.38 -8.31
CA PHE A 110 -12.25 7.58 -9.75
C PHE A 110 -13.66 7.65 -10.31
N GLU A 111 -14.53 6.73 -9.89
CA GLU A 111 -15.93 6.72 -10.31
C GLU A 111 -16.67 7.99 -9.89
N TYR A 112 -16.44 8.47 -8.67
CA TYR A 112 -16.99 9.74 -8.20
C TYR A 112 -16.52 10.92 -9.06
N PHE A 113 -15.23 10.98 -9.41
CA PHE A 113 -14.68 12.03 -10.27
C PHE A 113 -15.28 11.97 -11.67
N ARG A 114 -15.54 10.77 -12.17
CA ARG A 114 -16.14 10.53 -13.49
C ARG A 114 -17.62 10.94 -13.53
N THR A 115 -18.41 10.50 -12.57
CA THR A 115 -19.88 10.57 -12.62
C THR A 115 -20.47 11.76 -11.88
N GLN A 116 -19.96 12.09 -10.68
CA GLN A 116 -20.48 13.15 -9.83
C GLN A 116 -19.78 14.47 -10.08
N ARG A 117 -18.44 14.46 -10.02
CA ARG A 117 -17.63 15.65 -10.30
C ARG A 117 -17.58 15.97 -11.79
N LYS A 118 -17.89 14.99 -12.67
CA LYS A 118 -17.90 15.13 -14.13
C LYS A 118 -16.59 15.69 -14.69
N THR A 119 -15.46 15.17 -14.18
CA THR A 119 -14.12 15.60 -14.60
C THR A 119 -13.92 15.30 -16.10
N PRO A 120 -13.63 16.30 -16.93
CA PRO A 120 -13.56 16.10 -18.38
C PRO A 120 -12.46 15.13 -18.79
N ASN A 121 -12.81 14.19 -19.66
CA ASN A 121 -11.89 13.20 -20.28
C ASN A 121 -11.07 12.39 -19.24
N LEU A 122 -11.61 12.13 -18.07
CA LEU A 122 -10.91 11.44 -16.98
C LEU A 122 -10.32 10.10 -17.46
N ASP A 123 -11.13 9.27 -18.13
CA ASP A 123 -10.75 7.94 -18.63
C ASP A 123 -9.58 7.97 -19.65
N ARG A 124 -9.40 9.11 -20.35
CA ARG A 124 -8.29 9.30 -21.29
C ARG A 124 -7.05 9.89 -20.62
N ARG A 125 -7.22 10.61 -19.52
CA ARG A 125 -6.15 11.30 -18.81
C ARG A 125 -5.48 10.44 -17.74
N ILE A 126 -6.24 9.57 -17.11
CA ILE A 126 -5.78 8.73 -16.00
C ILE A 126 -5.86 7.26 -16.41
N GLN A 127 -4.77 6.57 -16.18
CA GLN A 127 -4.62 5.12 -16.34
C GLN A 127 -4.07 4.53 -15.05
N TYR A 128 -3.95 3.21 -14.97
CA TYR A 128 -3.36 2.56 -13.80
C TYR A 128 -2.13 1.73 -14.17
N ILE A 129 -1.18 1.64 -13.26
CA ILE A 129 -0.01 0.78 -13.37
C ILE A 129 -0.35 -0.61 -12.85
N THR A 130 -0.81 -0.69 -11.60
CA THR A 130 -1.21 -1.94 -10.94
C THR A 130 -2.26 -1.68 -9.86
N ARG A 131 -2.96 -2.76 -9.49
CA ARG A 131 -3.73 -2.78 -8.25
C ARG A 131 -2.76 -2.74 -7.08
N LEU A 132 -3.21 -2.11 -6.00
CA LEU A 132 -2.57 -2.18 -4.68
C LEU A 132 -3.47 -2.99 -3.74
N PRO A 133 -3.04 -3.29 -2.52
CA PRO A 133 -3.89 -3.98 -1.56
C PRO A 133 -5.23 -3.28 -1.38
N ILE A 134 -6.29 -4.06 -1.21
CA ILE A 134 -7.61 -3.52 -0.89
C ILE A 134 -7.57 -2.74 0.41
N ALA A 135 -8.43 -1.73 0.52
CA ALA A 135 -8.60 -0.91 1.71
C ALA A 135 -9.96 -1.21 2.33
N GLU A 136 -9.95 -1.78 3.51
CA GLU A 136 -11.16 -2.15 4.25
C GLU A 136 -11.78 -0.91 4.92
N LEU A 137 -13.12 -0.83 4.92
CA LEU A 137 -13.86 0.19 5.66
C LEU A 137 -13.98 -0.23 7.13
N HIS A 138 -13.30 0.47 7.99
CA HIS A 138 -13.39 0.30 9.44
C HIS A 138 -14.37 1.33 10.00
N ILE A 139 -15.35 0.89 10.75
CA ILE A 139 -16.22 1.74 11.57
C ILE A 139 -15.95 1.40 13.03
N LEU A 140 -15.17 2.24 13.69
CA LEU A 140 -14.92 2.13 15.13
C LEU A 140 -15.98 2.94 15.86
N ALA A 141 -16.72 2.31 16.76
CA ALA A 141 -17.83 2.93 17.48
C ALA A 141 -17.86 2.54 18.96
N ARG A 142 -18.65 3.26 19.74
CA ARG A 142 -18.93 2.91 21.12
C ARG A 142 -19.92 1.74 21.19
N ASN A 143 -19.97 1.06 22.34
CA ASN A 143 -20.73 -0.19 22.51
C ASN A 143 -22.25 -0.06 22.25
N GLU A 144 -22.83 1.13 22.37
CA GLU A 144 -24.24 1.36 22.05
C GLU A 144 -24.59 1.36 20.56
N VAL A 145 -23.60 1.44 19.67
CA VAL A 145 -23.76 1.35 18.22
C VAL A 145 -23.49 -0.09 17.78
N GLN A 146 -24.52 -0.85 17.45
CA GLN A 146 -24.38 -2.27 17.08
C GLN A 146 -24.41 -2.47 15.55
N SER A 147 -24.94 -1.53 14.80
CA SER A 147 -25.09 -1.56 13.34
C SER A 147 -24.85 -0.19 12.73
N LEU A 148 -24.68 -0.14 11.39
CA LEU A 148 -24.60 1.15 10.69
C LEU A 148 -25.89 1.96 10.81
N GLU A 149 -27.05 1.29 10.94
CA GLU A 149 -28.35 1.95 11.08
C GLU A 149 -28.45 2.78 12.38
N ASP A 150 -27.79 2.34 13.46
CA ASP A 150 -27.74 3.06 14.73
C ASP A 150 -27.00 4.41 14.63
N LEU A 151 -26.26 4.61 13.54
CA LEU A 151 -25.57 5.87 13.27
C LEU A 151 -26.45 6.92 12.58
N ARG A 152 -27.70 6.62 12.27
CA ARG A 152 -28.64 7.58 11.68
C ARG A 152 -28.80 8.83 12.57
N GLY A 153 -28.49 10.01 12.01
CA GLY A 153 -28.49 11.27 12.74
C GLY A 153 -27.36 11.45 13.75
N LYS A 154 -26.41 10.51 13.81
CA LYS A 154 -25.26 10.56 14.71
C LYS A 154 -24.06 11.25 14.07
N LYS A 155 -23.11 11.66 14.93
CA LYS A 155 -21.85 12.27 14.49
C LYS A 155 -20.83 11.21 14.14
N VAL A 156 -20.48 11.12 12.86
CA VAL A 156 -19.46 10.17 12.36
C VAL A 156 -18.28 10.91 11.79
N ASN A 157 -17.08 10.63 12.31
CA ASN A 157 -15.86 11.20 11.77
C ASN A 157 -15.37 10.39 10.56
N PHE A 158 -15.23 11.06 9.42
CA PHE A 158 -14.69 10.49 8.18
C PHE A 158 -13.22 10.86 7.92
N GLY A 159 -12.51 11.39 8.94
CA GLY A 159 -11.16 11.92 8.76
C GLY A 159 -11.14 13.25 8.02
N PRO A 160 -9.98 13.83 7.77
CA PRO A 160 -9.87 15.09 7.03
C PRO A 160 -10.50 15.01 5.63
N ALA A 161 -11.01 16.12 5.13
CA ALA A 161 -11.51 16.25 3.77
C ALA A 161 -10.43 15.84 2.75
N GLY A 162 -10.84 15.17 1.65
CA GLY A 162 -9.89 14.68 0.62
C GLY A 162 -9.28 13.32 0.91
N THR A 163 -9.52 12.73 2.08
CA THR A 163 -9.13 11.34 2.38
C THR A 163 -10.02 10.33 1.64
N GLY A 164 -9.52 9.10 1.47
CA GLY A 164 -10.36 7.99 1.02
C GLY A 164 -11.57 7.77 1.93
N ALA A 165 -11.38 7.84 3.24
CA ALA A 165 -12.45 7.67 4.21
C ALA A 165 -13.55 8.75 4.09
N SER A 166 -13.18 10.02 3.82
CA SER A 166 -14.16 11.09 3.67
C SER A 166 -15.07 10.90 2.45
N LEU A 167 -14.55 10.37 1.36
CA LEU A 167 -15.31 10.12 0.15
C LEU A 167 -16.02 8.77 0.19
N THR A 168 -15.30 7.68 0.42
CA THR A 168 -15.88 6.32 0.49
C THR A 168 -16.94 6.23 1.59
N GLY A 169 -16.65 6.78 2.78
CA GLY A 169 -17.64 6.83 3.86
C GLY A 169 -18.91 7.55 3.43
N THR A 170 -18.81 8.73 2.82
CA THR A 170 -19.96 9.46 2.29
C THR A 170 -20.74 8.61 1.28
N ILE A 171 -20.07 7.99 0.30
CA ILE A 171 -20.71 7.15 -0.71
C ILE A 171 -21.44 5.97 -0.06
N VAL A 172 -20.80 5.28 0.88
CA VAL A 172 -21.38 4.10 1.57
C VAL A 172 -22.63 4.47 2.34
N PHE A 173 -22.58 5.52 3.16
CA PHE A 173 -23.73 5.95 3.94
C PHE A 173 -24.88 6.47 3.05
N GLN A 174 -24.57 7.16 1.95
CA GLN A 174 -25.58 7.56 0.96
C GLN A 174 -26.25 6.35 0.28
N ARG A 175 -25.47 5.32 -0.13
CA ARG A 175 -26.01 4.09 -0.74
C ARG A 175 -26.92 3.32 0.20
N LEU A 176 -26.64 3.33 1.48
CA LEU A 176 -27.49 2.71 2.51
C LEU A 176 -28.68 3.59 2.91
N GLY A 177 -28.77 4.83 2.44
CA GLY A 177 -29.81 5.78 2.86
C GLY A 177 -29.73 6.18 4.33
N ILE A 178 -28.53 6.09 4.92
CA ILE A 178 -28.27 6.47 6.32
C ILE A 178 -27.67 7.88 6.36
N ASN A 179 -28.45 8.84 6.82
CA ASN A 179 -27.97 10.20 6.99
C ASN A 179 -27.22 10.32 8.31
N VAL A 180 -25.99 10.84 8.28
CA VAL A 180 -25.14 11.08 9.44
C VAL A 180 -24.67 12.54 9.47
N ASP A 181 -24.37 13.07 10.66
CA ASP A 181 -23.68 14.35 10.82
C ASP A 181 -22.16 14.12 10.63
N GLN A 182 -21.65 14.58 9.49
CA GLN A 182 -20.25 14.33 9.09
C GLN A 182 -19.29 15.23 9.84
N VAL A 183 -18.32 14.62 10.52
CA VAL A 183 -17.19 15.30 11.17
C VAL A 183 -15.92 15.01 10.36
N LEU A 184 -15.14 16.05 10.04
CA LEU A 184 -13.94 15.93 9.19
C LEU A 184 -12.69 16.39 9.96
N ILE A 185 -12.27 15.61 10.94
CA ILE A 185 -11.10 15.92 11.79
C ILE A 185 -10.09 14.79 11.77
N ASP A 186 -8.87 15.07 12.22
CA ASP A 186 -7.79 14.07 12.29
C ASP A 186 -8.09 12.95 13.29
N GLN A 187 -7.39 11.83 13.13
CA GLN A 187 -7.64 10.60 13.89
C GLN A 187 -7.38 10.71 15.40
N PRO A 188 -6.26 11.29 15.87
CA PRO A 188 -6.03 11.44 17.30
C PRO A 188 -7.13 12.25 18.00
N THR A 189 -7.52 13.37 17.41
CA THR A 189 -8.62 14.21 17.89
C THR A 189 -9.96 13.46 17.84
N ALA A 190 -10.22 12.71 16.77
CA ALA A 190 -11.44 11.93 16.62
C ALA A 190 -11.56 10.84 17.71
N LEU A 191 -10.46 10.14 18.04
CA LEU A 191 -10.48 9.11 19.07
C LEU A 191 -10.79 9.70 20.44
N GLN A 192 -10.19 10.82 20.81
CA GLN A 192 -10.50 11.52 22.05
C GLN A 192 -12.00 11.92 22.13
N LYS A 193 -12.53 12.41 21.01
CA LYS A 193 -13.96 12.79 20.91
C LYS A 193 -14.89 11.56 20.93
N LEU A 194 -14.49 10.43 20.36
CA LEU A 194 -15.24 9.19 20.44
C LEU A 194 -15.28 8.67 21.88
N GLN A 195 -14.15 8.65 22.58
CA GLN A 195 -14.05 8.24 23.97
C GLN A 195 -14.87 9.15 24.93
N SER A 196 -14.92 10.45 24.64
CA SER A 196 -15.71 11.41 25.42
C SER A 196 -17.17 11.52 24.98
N GLY A 197 -17.62 10.77 23.98
CA GLY A 197 -19.01 10.80 23.49
C GLY A 197 -19.39 12.02 22.67
N GLN A 198 -18.41 12.80 22.21
CA GLN A 198 -18.65 13.96 21.34
C GLN A 198 -18.80 13.57 19.85
N VAL A 199 -18.33 12.38 19.49
CA VAL A 199 -18.48 11.70 18.19
C VAL A 199 -18.93 10.28 18.47
N ASP A 200 -19.80 9.72 17.67
CA ASP A 200 -20.41 8.40 17.89
C ASP A 200 -19.64 7.28 17.18
N ALA A 201 -18.98 7.57 16.06
CA ALA A 201 -18.16 6.62 15.33
C ALA A 201 -17.03 7.30 14.55
N ILE A 202 -16.02 6.50 14.20
CA ILE A 202 -14.91 6.89 13.33
C ILE A 202 -14.86 5.93 12.15
N ALA A 203 -14.95 6.46 10.93
CA ALA A 203 -14.77 5.72 9.69
C ALA A 203 -13.32 5.85 9.18
N ARG A 204 -12.73 4.72 8.78
CA ARG A 204 -11.42 4.68 8.12
C ARG A 204 -11.47 3.73 6.95
N VAL A 205 -10.86 4.13 5.84
CA VAL A 205 -10.69 3.29 4.64
C VAL A 205 -9.21 3.16 4.37
N ILE A 206 -8.65 2.00 4.73
CA ILE A 206 -7.22 1.75 4.72
C ILE A 206 -6.97 0.24 4.80
N PRO A 207 -5.90 -0.31 4.19
CA PRO A 207 -5.53 -1.71 4.36
C PRO A 207 -5.33 -2.09 5.83
N LYS A 208 -5.93 -3.20 6.23
CA LYS A 208 -5.81 -3.76 7.59
C LYS A 208 -4.47 -4.47 7.82
N PRO A 209 -3.98 -4.62 9.07
CA PRO A 209 -4.47 -4.00 10.28
C PRO A 209 -4.04 -2.53 10.39
N ILE A 210 -4.85 -1.72 11.10
CA ILE A 210 -4.49 -0.34 11.44
C ILE A 210 -3.77 -0.37 12.79
N ASP A 211 -2.50 -0.01 12.83
CA ASP A 211 -1.71 0.03 14.08
C ASP A 211 -2.39 0.84 15.19
N PHE A 212 -3.02 1.94 14.82
CA PHE A 212 -3.72 2.80 15.75
C PHE A 212 -4.92 2.10 16.41
N PHE A 213 -5.66 1.27 15.68
CA PHE A 213 -6.80 0.51 16.22
C PHE A 213 -6.34 -0.74 16.97
N SER A 214 -5.30 -1.42 16.50
CA SER A 214 -4.74 -2.60 17.15
C SER A 214 -4.21 -2.32 18.57
N LYS A 215 -3.83 -1.06 18.83
CA LYS A 215 -3.32 -0.59 20.13
C LYS A 215 -4.41 -0.12 21.11
N ILE A 216 -5.69 -0.13 20.70
CA ILE A 216 -6.79 0.23 21.61
C ILE A 216 -6.85 -0.84 22.73
N PRO A 217 -6.82 -0.41 24.01
CA PRO A 217 -6.77 -1.35 25.13
C PRO A 217 -8.07 -2.16 25.27
N PRO A 218 -8.03 -3.33 25.91
CA PRO A 218 -9.23 -4.08 26.26
C PRO A 218 -10.14 -3.24 27.16
N ASN A 219 -11.44 -3.51 27.10
CA ASN A 219 -12.46 -2.80 27.89
C ASN A 219 -12.52 -1.26 27.65
N SER A 220 -12.08 -0.82 26.49
CA SER A 220 -12.16 0.61 26.09
C SER A 220 -13.58 1.12 25.90
N GLY A 221 -14.59 0.24 25.84
CA GLY A 221 -15.96 0.58 25.46
C GLY A 221 -16.12 0.83 23.95
N LEU A 222 -15.12 0.43 23.15
CA LEU A 222 -15.09 0.58 21.69
C LEU A 222 -15.04 -0.77 21.01
N HIS A 223 -15.65 -0.85 19.82
CA HIS A 223 -15.59 -2.03 18.96
C HIS A 223 -15.67 -1.66 17.48
N LEU A 224 -15.33 -2.58 16.60
CA LEU A 224 -15.56 -2.48 15.16
C LEU A 224 -16.98 -2.96 14.83
N VAL A 225 -17.71 -2.12 14.08
CA VAL A 225 -19.09 -2.43 13.66
C VAL A 225 -19.06 -3.41 12.49
N ASN A 226 -19.88 -4.45 12.55
CA ASN A 226 -20.08 -5.38 11.45
C ASN A 226 -20.79 -4.70 10.28
N ILE A 227 -20.27 -4.85 9.06
CA ILE A 227 -20.82 -4.29 7.83
C ILE A 227 -21.15 -5.43 6.86
N PRO A 228 -22.37 -5.95 6.86
CA PRO A 228 -22.76 -7.04 5.95
C PRO A 228 -22.62 -6.62 4.49
N PHE A 229 -22.01 -7.47 3.67
CA PHE A 229 -21.97 -7.25 2.22
C PHE A 229 -23.34 -7.45 1.62
N THR A 230 -23.87 -6.39 1.02
CA THR A 230 -25.21 -6.39 0.44
C THR A 230 -25.16 -5.96 -1.02
N LYS A 231 -26.28 -6.14 -1.74
CA LYS A 231 -26.43 -5.72 -3.15
C LYS A 231 -26.08 -4.25 -3.39
N ALA A 232 -26.20 -3.38 -2.38
CA ALA A 232 -25.81 -1.98 -2.47
C ALA A 232 -24.32 -1.77 -2.72
N PHE A 233 -23.49 -2.79 -2.50
CA PHE A 233 -22.02 -2.71 -2.58
C PHE A 233 -21.42 -3.42 -3.79
N GLU A 234 -22.17 -4.31 -4.49
CA GLU A 234 -21.65 -5.21 -5.53
C GLU A 234 -20.94 -4.51 -6.69
N ASP A 235 -21.32 -3.27 -7.02
CA ASP A 235 -20.78 -2.57 -8.19
C ASP A 235 -19.33 -2.08 -7.99
N PHE A 236 -18.92 -1.74 -6.75
CA PHE A 236 -17.66 -1.01 -6.51
C PHE A 236 -16.83 -1.54 -5.36
N TYR A 237 -17.43 -2.38 -4.52
CA TYR A 237 -16.78 -2.88 -3.32
C TYR A 237 -16.68 -4.40 -3.37
N THR A 238 -15.78 -4.94 -2.57
CA THR A 238 -15.63 -6.37 -2.35
C THR A 238 -15.89 -6.70 -0.89
N LEU A 239 -16.23 -7.96 -0.62
CA LEU A 239 -16.30 -8.46 0.74
C LEU A 239 -14.91 -8.33 1.40
N GLY A 240 -14.89 -7.77 2.59
CA GLY A 240 -13.76 -7.76 3.51
C GLY A 240 -14.15 -8.39 4.83
N GLU A 241 -13.18 -8.62 5.68
CA GLU A 241 -13.40 -9.14 7.02
C GLU A 241 -12.37 -8.58 7.99
N PHE A 242 -12.72 -8.57 9.28
CA PHE A 242 -11.76 -8.35 10.36
C PHE A 242 -11.73 -9.56 11.26
N THR A 243 -10.55 -9.95 11.72
CA THR A 243 -10.34 -11.08 12.59
C THR A 243 -9.86 -10.64 13.97
N LYS A 244 -10.14 -11.46 14.97
CA LYS A 244 -9.65 -11.24 16.35
C LYS A 244 -8.12 -11.22 16.42
N GLN A 245 -7.43 -11.89 15.51
CA GLN A 245 -5.96 -11.84 15.42
C GLN A 245 -5.46 -10.44 15.03
N GLU A 246 -6.18 -9.74 14.15
CA GLU A 246 -5.84 -8.39 13.70
C GLU A 246 -6.24 -7.32 14.72
N TYR A 247 -7.40 -7.52 15.39
CA TYR A 247 -8.00 -6.57 16.34
C TYR A 247 -8.49 -7.27 17.62
N PRO A 248 -7.60 -7.76 18.49
CA PRO A 248 -7.95 -8.63 19.60
C PRO A 248 -8.93 -8.00 20.61
N ASN A 249 -8.95 -6.68 20.70
CA ASN A 249 -9.75 -5.95 21.70
C ASN A 249 -11.00 -5.27 21.11
N LEU A 250 -11.22 -5.37 19.78
CA LEU A 250 -12.29 -4.64 19.09
C LEU A 250 -13.37 -5.53 18.49
N LEU A 251 -13.31 -6.86 18.70
CA LEU A 251 -14.32 -7.83 18.27
C LEU A 251 -14.86 -8.58 19.49
N PRO A 252 -15.64 -7.93 20.38
CA PRO A 252 -16.11 -8.57 21.60
C PRO A 252 -17.03 -9.75 21.27
N GLY A 253 -16.67 -10.93 21.78
CA GLY A 253 -17.48 -12.15 21.61
C GLY A 253 -17.50 -12.75 20.20
N GLN A 254 -16.70 -12.21 19.26
CA GLN A 254 -16.65 -12.71 17.87
C GLN A 254 -15.19 -12.96 17.45
N ASP A 255 -14.97 -14.00 16.67
CA ASP A 255 -13.65 -14.29 16.09
C ASP A 255 -13.45 -13.55 14.75
N ARG A 256 -14.55 -13.19 14.08
CA ARG A 256 -14.58 -12.52 12.81
C ARG A 256 -15.84 -11.66 12.65
N ILE A 257 -15.73 -10.53 11.96
CA ILE A 257 -16.85 -9.73 11.46
C ILE A 257 -16.63 -9.38 9.99
N ASP A 258 -17.71 -9.13 9.29
CA ASP A 258 -17.69 -8.70 7.89
C ASP A 258 -17.48 -7.19 7.80
N THR A 259 -16.87 -6.77 6.68
CA THR A 259 -16.80 -5.40 6.24
C THR A 259 -16.79 -5.34 4.71
N ILE A 260 -16.78 -4.13 4.16
CA ILE A 260 -16.55 -3.91 2.74
C ILE A 260 -15.15 -3.37 2.50
N ALA A 261 -14.60 -3.65 1.34
CA ALA A 261 -13.29 -3.16 0.93
C ALA A 261 -13.36 -2.53 -0.46
N VAL A 262 -12.54 -1.49 -0.67
CA VAL A 262 -12.38 -0.82 -1.94
C VAL A 262 -11.01 -1.12 -2.52
N GLN A 263 -10.93 -1.20 -3.84
CA GLN A 263 -9.67 -1.44 -4.54
C GLN A 263 -8.80 -0.19 -4.54
N ALA A 264 -7.63 -0.26 -3.91
CA ALA A 264 -6.59 0.74 -4.09
C ALA A 264 -5.83 0.52 -5.41
N VAL A 265 -5.39 1.60 -6.02
CA VAL A 265 -4.82 1.64 -7.37
C VAL A 265 -3.62 2.58 -7.40
N LEU A 266 -2.51 2.12 -7.98
CA LEU A 266 -1.41 3.00 -8.38
C LEU A 266 -1.76 3.58 -9.75
N ALA A 267 -2.27 4.80 -9.73
CA ALA A 267 -2.69 5.55 -10.91
C ALA A 267 -1.54 6.36 -11.50
N VAL A 268 -1.62 6.66 -12.77
CA VAL A 268 -0.66 7.43 -13.54
C VAL A 268 -1.38 8.34 -14.52
N PHE A 269 -0.83 9.52 -14.79
CA PHE A 269 -1.32 10.34 -15.87
C PHE A 269 -0.93 9.70 -17.24
N ASN A 270 -1.84 9.70 -18.20
CA ASN A 270 -1.58 9.16 -19.54
C ASN A 270 -0.72 10.12 -20.36
N TRP A 271 0.59 10.13 -20.05
CA TRP A 271 1.57 10.95 -20.75
C TRP A 271 1.69 10.53 -22.22
N GLN A 272 1.87 11.52 -23.09
CA GLN A 272 2.11 11.26 -24.50
C GLN A 272 3.43 10.48 -24.69
N LYS A 273 3.40 9.42 -25.50
CA LYS A 273 4.61 8.66 -25.88
C LYS A 273 5.73 9.61 -26.35
N ASN A 274 6.97 9.28 -26.03
CA ASN A 274 8.17 10.08 -26.34
C ASN A 274 8.28 11.43 -25.60
N SER A 275 7.39 11.75 -24.67
CA SER A 275 7.59 12.89 -23.79
C SER A 275 8.56 12.54 -22.66
N ALA A 276 9.29 13.54 -22.14
CA ALA A 276 10.19 13.34 -21.00
C ALA A 276 9.48 12.74 -19.77
N ARG A 277 8.21 13.09 -19.56
CA ARG A 277 7.40 12.51 -18.46
C ARG A 277 7.03 11.05 -18.71
N TYR A 278 6.67 10.71 -19.97
CA TYR A 278 6.43 9.32 -20.32
C TYR A 278 7.65 8.45 -20.02
N SER A 279 8.85 8.88 -20.48
CA SER A 279 10.10 8.12 -20.25
C SER A 279 10.45 7.94 -18.77
N LYS A 280 10.14 8.94 -17.92
CA LYS A 280 10.32 8.81 -16.47
C LYS A 280 9.40 7.74 -15.86
N VAL A 281 8.12 7.79 -16.22
CA VAL A 281 7.11 6.83 -15.75
C VAL A 281 7.41 5.43 -16.29
N GLU A 282 7.81 5.31 -17.55
CA GLU A 282 8.25 4.06 -18.17
C GLU A 282 9.39 3.43 -17.35
N ARG A 283 10.44 4.20 -17.08
CA ARG A 283 11.56 3.74 -16.26
C ARG A 283 11.13 3.32 -14.85
N PHE A 284 10.29 4.11 -14.20
CA PHE A 284 9.73 3.76 -12.89
C PHE A 284 9.00 2.42 -12.93
N ILE A 285 8.14 2.20 -13.94
CA ILE A 285 7.40 0.94 -14.09
C ILE A 285 8.35 -0.24 -14.33
N GLN A 286 9.37 -0.07 -15.17
CA GLN A 286 10.39 -1.10 -15.40
C GLN A 286 11.11 -1.48 -14.10
N TYR A 287 11.52 -0.50 -13.29
CA TYR A 287 12.15 -0.75 -11.99
C TYR A 287 11.18 -1.44 -11.03
N LEU A 288 9.93 -1.00 -10.95
CA LEU A 288 8.91 -1.58 -10.09
C LEU A 288 8.68 -3.07 -10.41
N PHE A 289 8.52 -3.40 -11.69
CA PHE A 289 8.24 -4.79 -12.10
C PHE A 289 9.49 -5.67 -11.98
N ASN A 290 10.67 -5.18 -12.35
CA ASN A 290 11.91 -5.96 -12.28
C ASN A 290 12.38 -6.21 -10.83
N ARG A 291 12.06 -5.30 -9.91
CA ARG A 291 12.40 -5.44 -8.48
C ARG A 291 11.21 -5.84 -7.62
N TRP A 292 10.14 -6.36 -8.23
CA TRP A 292 8.90 -6.70 -7.53
C TRP A 292 9.11 -7.64 -6.35
N ASP A 293 9.97 -8.62 -6.49
CA ASP A 293 10.29 -9.60 -5.44
C ASP A 293 10.78 -8.95 -4.15
N THR A 294 11.47 -7.81 -4.23
CA THR A 294 11.95 -7.07 -3.06
C THR A 294 10.82 -6.74 -2.08
N PHE A 295 9.63 -6.41 -2.59
CA PHE A 295 8.48 -6.05 -1.76
C PHE A 295 7.82 -7.25 -1.06
N GLN A 296 8.15 -8.46 -1.46
CA GLN A 296 7.56 -9.68 -0.90
C GLN A 296 8.21 -10.08 0.44
N HIS A 297 9.30 -9.42 0.84
CA HIS A 297 10.11 -9.76 2.00
C HIS A 297 10.19 -8.60 3.01
N PRO A 298 10.43 -8.90 4.31
CA PRO A 298 10.74 -7.86 5.28
C PRO A 298 11.95 -7.00 4.83
N PRO A 299 11.97 -5.71 5.12
CA PRO A 299 11.12 -4.98 6.07
C PRO A 299 9.85 -4.36 5.47
N TYR A 300 9.50 -4.69 4.22
CA TYR A 300 8.36 -4.11 3.52
C TYR A 300 7.02 -4.57 4.11
N HIS A 301 5.99 -3.77 3.87
CA HIS A 301 4.65 -4.02 4.41
C HIS A 301 4.11 -5.37 3.93
N PRO A 302 3.60 -6.26 4.83
CA PRO A 302 3.18 -7.61 4.44
C PRO A 302 2.07 -7.64 3.38
N LYS A 303 1.27 -6.60 3.28
CA LYS A 303 0.21 -6.44 2.26
C LYS A 303 0.73 -6.37 0.82
N TRP A 304 2.01 -6.15 0.57
CA TRP A 304 2.57 -6.29 -0.77
C TRP A 304 2.42 -7.71 -1.35
N ARG A 305 2.35 -8.72 -0.48
CA ARG A 305 2.13 -10.11 -0.88
C ARG A 305 0.73 -10.36 -1.45
N ASP A 306 -0.24 -9.52 -1.11
CA ASP A 306 -1.62 -9.61 -1.60
C ASP A 306 -1.79 -8.97 -2.99
N VAL A 307 -0.74 -8.31 -3.52
CA VAL A 307 -0.79 -7.64 -4.82
C VAL A 307 -0.55 -8.62 -5.95
N ASN A 308 -1.51 -8.72 -6.84
CA ASN A 308 -1.35 -9.39 -8.13
C ASN A 308 -1.16 -8.32 -9.22
N LEU A 309 0.05 -8.20 -9.75
CA LEU A 309 0.38 -7.21 -10.80
C LEU A 309 -0.48 -7.37 -12.06
N ALA A 310 -0.89 -8.60 -12.40
CA ALA A 310 -1.70 -8.89 -13.57
C ALA A 310 -3.20 -8.58 -13.38
N ALA A 311 -3.64 -8.36 -12.14
CA ALA A 311 -5.06 -8.14 -11.86
C ALA A 311 -5.57 -6.84 -12.50
N THR A 312 -6.75 -6.91 -13.12
CA THR A 312 -7.40 -5.79 -13.79
C THR A 312 -8.20 -4.92 -12.81
N VAL A 313 -8.37 -3.65 -13.14
CA VAL A 313 -9.27 -2.73 -12.44
C VAL A 313 -10.47 -2.46 -13.34
N PRO A 314 -11.68 -2.88 -12.97
CA PRO A 314 -12.86 -2.64 -13.79
C PRO A 314 -13.07 -1.15 -14.10
N GLY A 315 -13.36 -0.84 -15.35
CA GLY A 315 -13.59 0.54 -15.80
C GLY A 315 -12.33 1.41 -15.98
N TRP A 316 -11.12 0.86 -15.75
CA TRP A 316 -9.87 1.58 -15.96
C TRP A 316 -9.03 0.97 -17.09
N THR A 317 -8.29 1.80 -17.79
CA THR A 317 -7.29 1.35 -18.76
C THR A 317 -5.92 1.21 -18.10
N ARG A 318 -5.24 0.09 -18.32
CA ARG A 318 -3.86 -0.08 -17.85
C ARG A 318 -2.91 0.75 -18.70
N PHE A 319 -1.90 1.35 -18.09
CA PHE A 319 -0.86 2.08 -18.81
C PHE A 319 -0.04 1.13 -19.67
N SER A 320 0.23 1.53 -20.93
CA SER A 320 0.78 0.62 -21.93
C SER A 320 2.08 -0.06 -21.52
N VAL A 321 2.99 0.66 -20.86
CA VAL A 321 4.25 0.08 -20.36
C VAL A 321 4.01 -1.02 -19.33
N ALA A 322 3.04 -0.84 -18.44
CA ALA A 322 2.72 -1.88 -17.45
C ALA A 322 2.14 -3.14 -18.12
N GLU A 323 1.35 -2.97 -19.18
CA GLU A 323 0.82 -4.08 -19.97
C GLU A 323 1.95 -4.80 -20.73
N GLU A 324 2.87 -4.07 -21.34
CA GLU A 324 4.05 -4.61 -22.03
C GLU A 324 4.95 -5.40 -21.07
N MET A 325 5.20 -4.89 -19.86
CA MET A 325 5.98 -5.60 -18.83
C MET A 325 5.32 -6.90 -18.39
N LEU A 326 3.99 -6.92 -18.22
CA LEU A 326 3.25 -8.16 -17.90
C LEU A 326 3.37 -9.20 -19.00
N GLN A 327 3.25 -8.80 -20.26
CA GLN A 327 3.42 -9.69 -21.40
C GLN A 327 4.83 -10.28 -21.43
N GLN A 328 5.86 -9.47 -21.18
CA GLN A 328 7.25 -9.94 -21.11
C GLN A 328 7.45 -10.97 -19.98
N ILE A 329 6.90 -10.72 -18.79
CA ILE A 329 6.96 -11.66 -17.67
C ILE A 329 6.25 -12.97 -18.01
N GLN A 330 5.08 -12.91 -18.66
CA GLN A 330 4.35 -14.09 -19.07
C GLN A 330 5.15 -14.92 -20.10
N VAL A 331 5.74 -14.26 -21.09
CA VAL A 331 6.60 -14.92 -22.11
C VAL A 331 7.81 -15.59 -21.45
N GLN A 332 8.47 -14.91 -20.52
CA GLN A 332 9.63 -15.45 -19.80
C GLN A 332 9.27 -16.65 -18.90
N GLN A 333 8.05 -16.67 -18.34
CA GLN A 333 7.59 -17.78 -17.50
C GLN A 333 7.07 -19.01 -18.28
N GLN A 334 6.70 -18.83 -19.55
CA GLN A 334 6.17 -19.94 -20.37
C GLN A 334 7.11 -21.13 -20.49
N PRO A 335 8.40 -20.97 -20.81
CA PRO A 335 9.33 -22.10 -20.88
C PRO A 335 9.46 -22.85 -19.54
N GLN A 336 9.53 -22.11 -18.45
CA GLN A 336 9.63 -22.69 -17.10
C GLN A 336 8.38 -23.48 -16.73
N LYS A 337 7.19 -22.95 -17.04
CA LYS A 337 5.91 -23.66 -16.82
C LYS A 337 5.79 -24.89 -17.70
N GLN A 338 6.26 -24.83 -18.94
CA GLN A 338 6.30 -25.99 -19.83
C GLN A 338 7.25 -27.06 -19.30
N GLN A 339 8.44 -26.68 -18.86
CA GLN A 339 9.40 -27.61 -18.26
C GLN A 339 8.85 -28.23 -16.98
N GLN A 340 8.26 -27.44 -16.09
CA GLN A 340 7.63 -27.96 -14.87
C GLN A 340 6.50 -28.96 -15.16
N ARG A 341 5.72 -28.72 -16.21
CA ARG A 341 4.68 -29.68 -16.65
C ARG A 341 5.28 -30.96 -17.21
N ALA A 342 6.33 -30.88 -18.04
CA ALA A 342 7.04 -32.02 -18.56
C ALA A 342 7.69 -32.84 -17.43
N ASP A 343 8.29 -32.16 -16.44
CA ASP A 343 8.87 -32.82 -15.27
C ASP A 343 7.80 -33.53 -14.43
N PHE A 344 6.62 -32.89 -14.29
CA PHE A 344 5.47 -33.51 -13.61
C PHE A 344 4.90 -34.70 -14.38
N ASP A 345 4.78 -34.61 -15.69
CA ASP A 345 4.32 -35.73 -16.51
C ASP A 345 5.31 -36.91 -16.44
N THR A 346 6.62 -36.63 -16.39
CA THR A 346 7.67 -37.64 -16.13
C THR A 346 7.54 -38.22 -14.71
N PHE A 347 7.28 -37.39 -13.72
CA PHE A 347 7.01 -37.86 -12.36
C PHE A 347 5.77 -38.76 -12.30
N LEU A 348 4.68 -38.40 -12.96
CA LEU A 348 3.47 -39.22 -13.03
C LEU A 348 3.71 -40.57 -13.70
N SER A 349 4.51 -40.60 -14.76
CA SER A 349 4.85 -41.85 -15.48
C SER A 349 5.59 -42.88 -14.59
N ASN A 350 6.26 -42.40 -13.56
CA ASN A 350 6.98 -43.21 -12.58
C ASN A 350 6.15 -43.56 -11.32
N GLN A 351 4.88 -43.17 -11.27
CA GLN A 351 4.01 -43.50 -10.14
C GLN A 351 3.40 -44.91 -10.33
N PRO A 352 3.25 -45.70 -9.25
CA PRO A 352 2.63 -47.02 -9.29
C PRO A 352 1.17 -47.02 -9.74
N ARG A 353 0.49 -45.87 -9.62
CA ARG A 353 -0.91 -45.66 -10.00
C ARG A 353 -1.07 -44.30 -10.62
N MET A 354 -1.70 -44.22 -11.77
CA MET A 354 -2.11 -42.95 -12.39
C MET A 354 -3.29 -42.34 -11.65
N PRO A 355 -3.36 -40.99 -11.54
CA PRO A 355 -4.51 -40.30 -10.97
C PRO A 355 -5.80 -40.63 -11.73
N ALA A 356 -6.88 -40.90 -11.00
CA ALA A 356 -8.13 -41.38 -11.56
C ALA A 356 -8.97 -40.27 -12.23
N ASN A 357 -8.68 -38.98 -11.88
CA ASN A 357 -9.39 -37.83 -12.39
C ASN A 357 -8.52 -36.57 -12.33
N ASP A 358 -9.02 -35.48 -12.94
CA ASP A 358 -8.31 -34.18 -12.98
C ASP A 358 -8.07 -33.57 -11.59
N ALA A 359 -8.95 -33.79 -10.63
CA ALA A 359 -8.79 -33.27 -9.27
C ALA A 359 -7.61 -33.96 -8.53
N GLU A 360 -7.47 -35.28 -8.65
CA GLU A 360 -6.30 -36.01 -8.13
C GLU A 360 -5.00 -35.58 -8.82
N ARG A 361 -5.06 -35.34 -10.13
CA ARG A 361 -3.91 -34.88 -10.91
C ARG A 361 -3.47 -33.48 -10.45
N GLU A 362 -4.39 -32.57 -10.20
CA GLU A 362 -4.12 -31.23 -9.73
C GLU A 362 -3.57 -31.22 -8.29
N ASP A 363 -4.07 -32.09 -7.42
CA ASP A 363 -3.55 -32.24 -6.05
C ASP A 363 -2.11 -32.78 -6.05
N LEU A 364 -1.82 -33.78 -6.90
CA LEU A 364 -0.47 -34.30 -7.09
C LEU A 364 0.47 -33.26 -7.68
N TYR A 365 0.00 -32.43 -8.62
CA TYR A 365 0.78 -31.33 -9.17
C TYR A 365 1.16 -30.31 -8.11
N ARG A 366 0.22 -29.91 -7.24
CA ARG A 366 0.50 -29.02 -6.11
C ARG A 366 1.55 -29.60 -5.16
N LYS A 367 1.44 -30.87 -4.82
CA LYS A 367 2.42 -31.58 -3.97
C LYS A 367 3.80 -31.66 -4.64
N PHE A 368 3.84 -31.90 -5.95
CA PHE A 368 5.07 -31.89 -6.72
C PHE A 368 5.76 -30.52 -6.71
N LEU A 369 5.01 -29.42 -6.90
CA LEU A 369 5.56 -28.06 -6.80
C LEU A 369 6.09 -27.73 -5.40
N GLN A 370 5.38 -28.14 -4.34
CA GLN A 370 5.85 -27.99 -2.96
C GLN A 370 7.14 -28.75 -2.69
N TRP A 371 7.23 -29.96 -3.23
CA TRP A 371 8.44 -30.78 -3.12
C TRP A 371 9.63 -30.16 -3.88
N GLN A 372 9.44 -29.63 -5.08
CA GLN A 372 10.47 -28.89 -5.81
C GLN A 372 10.96 -27.67 -5.03
N ALA A 373 10.06 -26.88 -4.47
CA ALA A 373 10.38 -25.67 -3.69
C ALA A 373 11.17 -25.97 -2.40
N GLN A 374 11.09 -27.18 -1.84
CA GLN A 374 11.86 -27.59 -0.66
C GLN A 374 13.28 -28.06 -0.99
N ARG A 375 13.61 -28.25 -2.26
CA ARG A 375 14.93 -28.73 -2.72
C ARG A 375 15.89 -27.61 -3.15
N HIS A 376 15.40 -26.41 -3.27
CA HIS A 376 16.14 -25.18 -3.56
C HIS A 376 16.12 -24.24 -2.35
#